data_d81aed5185d429531a6272df65e3e9cb
#
_entry.id   d81aed5185d429531a6272df65e3e9cb
#
_cell.length_a   1.000
_cell.length_b   1.000
_cell.length_c   1.000
_cell.angle_alpha   90.00
_cell.angle_beta   90.00
_cell.angle_gamma   90.00
#
_symmetry.space_group_name_H-M   'P 1'
#
loop_
_entity.id
_entity.type
_entity.pdbx_description
1 polymer ?
#
loop_
_entity_poly.entity_id
_entity_poly.type
_entity_poly.pdbx_seq_one_letter_code
_entity_poly.pdbx_strand_id
1 'polypeptide(L)'
;MDTESQLMRLGLFDARVPRYTSYPTAPHFNVSTGPGHFAEWIDAIPAGAEISLYLHVPFCRRLCWFCACRTQGTSSDAPVRAYVETLKAELALLRPRLAPGIRLSRLHWGGGTPTLLDAGLIRDLAAAVFEV
;
A
#
# COMPACT_ATOMS: atom_id res chain seq x y z
N MET A 1 -9.66 10.14 -41.41
CA MET A 1 -8.72 9.09 -40.91
C MET A 1 -9.41 8.48 -39.69
N ASP A 2 -9.62 7.20 -39.73
CA ASP A 2 -10.33 6.47 -38.67
C ASP A 2 -9.51 6.46 -37.40
N THR A 3 -10.17 6.60 -36.24
CA THR A 3 -9.52 6.63 -34.90
C THR A 3 -8.73 5.36 -34.65
N GLU A 4 -9.23 4.20 -35.06
CA GLU A 4 -8.55 2.91 -34.90
C GLU A 4 -7.21 2.88 -35.66
N SER A 5 -7.19 3.38 -36.92
CA SER A 5 -5.96 3.50 -37.69
C SER A 5 -4.95 4.44 -37.05
N GLN A 6 -5.41 5.49 -36.39
CA GLN A 6 -4.54 6.42 -35.65
C GLN A 6 -3.93 5.78 -34.45
N LEU A 7 -4.71 5.05 -33.66
CA LEU A 7 -4.22 4.33 -32.45
C LEU A 7 -3.21 3.23 -32.82
N MET A 8 -3.46 2.48 -33.90
CA MET A 8 -2.50 1.50 -34.42
C MET A 8 -1.17 2.16 -34.83
N ARG A 9 -1.22 3.28 -35.58
CA ARG A 9 0.00 4.02 -35.98
C ARG A 9 0.80 4.54 -34.82
N LEU A 10 0.15 4.86 -33.70
CA LEU A 10 0.77 5.28 -32.45
C LEU A 10 1.26 4.10 -31.60
N GLY A 11 1.04 2.85 -32.05
CA GLY A 11 1.46 1.64 -31.31
C GLY A 11 0.73 1.42 -30.00
N LEU A 12 -0.44 2.03 -29.80
CA LEU A 12 -1.11 2.01 -28.50
C LEU A 12 -1.74 0.65 -28.14
N PHE A 13 -1.93 -0.25 -29.13
CA PHE A 13 -2.43 -1.59 -28.85
C PHE A 13 -1.35 -2.58 -28.48
N ASP A 14 -0.11 -2.40 -28.96
CA ASP A 14 0.98 -3.37 -28.82
C ASP A 14 2.15 -2.86 -27.93
N ALA A 15 2.19 -1.57 -27.67
CA ALA A 15 3.26 -0.96 -26.90
C ALA A 15 3.17 -1.36 -25.41
N ARG A 16 4.23 -1.97 -24.90
CA ARG A 16 4.42 -2.13 -23.46
C ARG A 16 4.82 -0.80 -22.85
N VAL A 17 3.84 -0.07 -22.34
CA VAL A 17 4.09 1.21 -21.68
C VAL A 17 4.35 0.96 -20.21
N PRO A 18 5.48 1.44 -19.64
CA PRO A 18 5.73 1.38 -18.21
C PRO A 18 4.63 2.11 -17.45
N ARG A 19 4.18 1.55 -16.34
CA ARG A 19 3.21 2.22 -15.46
C ARG A 19 3.94 3.27 -14.61
N TYR A 20 3.58 4.51 -14.82
CA TYR A 20 4.04 5.63 -14.01
C TYR A 20 2.99 5.99 -12.94
N THR A 21 2.81 5.10 -11.96
CA THR A 21 1.79 5.23 -10.91
C THR A 21 2.34 5.77 -9.60
N SER A 22 3.66 6.00 -9.53
CA SER A 22 4.35 6.54 -8.36
C SER A 22 5.48 7.48 -8.77
N TYR A 23 5.96 8.27 -7.84
CA TYR A 23 7.19 9.04 -8.01
C TYR A 23 8.11 8.82 -6.79
N PRO A 24 9.34 8.39 -6.99
CA PRO A 24 9.95 8.00 -8.26
C PRO A 24 9.22 6.83 -8.92
N THR A 25 9.38 6.68 -10.24
CA THR A 25 8.76 5.59 -11.01
C THR A 25 9.50 4.27 -10.79
N ALA A 26 8.83 3.14 -10.98
CA ALA A 26 9.37 1.80 -10.73
C ALA A 26 10.77 1.52 -11.32
N PRO A 27 11.16 2.01 -12.53
CA PRO A 27 12.51 1.84 -13.03
C PRO A 27 13.62 2.45 -12.17
N HIS A 28 13.28 3.39 -11.30
CA HIS A 28 14.23 4.03 -10.37
C HIS A 28 14.33 3.31 -9.01
N PHE A 29 13.53 2.28 -8.78
CA PHE A 29 13.63 1.50 -7.56
C PHE A 29 14.93 0.66 -7.59
N ASN A 30 15.63 0.61 -6.48
CA ASN A 30 16.83 -0.19 -6.33
C ASN A 30 16.84 -0.92 -4.99
N VAL A 31 17.67 -1.94 -4.91
CA VAL A 31 17.78 -2.79 -3.72
C VAL A 31 18.59 -2.16 -2.58
N SER A 32 19.18 -1.00 -2.79
CA SER A 32 19.94 -0.30 -1.73
C SER A 32 19.03 0.36 -0.71
N THR A 33 17.78 0.67 -1.08
CA THR A 33 16.77 1.22 -0.16
C THR A 33 16.17 0.10 0.66
N GLY A 34 16.38 0.12 1.95
CA GLY A 34 15.94 -0.92 2.88
C GLY A 34 15.31 -0.37 4.16
N PRO A 35 15.02 -1.24 5.14
CA PRO A 35 14.34 -0.87 6.38
C PRO A 35 15.02 0.25 7.17
N GLY A 36 16.36 0.34 7.12
CA GLY A 36 17.12 1.42 7.77
C GLY A 36 16.77 2.80 7.21
N HIS A 37 16.72 2.95 5.90
CA HIS A 37 16.31 4.20 5.26
C HIS A 37 14.87 4.58 5.61
N PHE A 38 13.96 3.60 5.65
CA PHE A 38 12.58 3.84 6.06
C PHE A 38 12.52 4.37 7.50
N ALA A 39 13.28 3.77 8.40
CA ALA A 39 13.39 4.22 9.78
C ALA A 39 13.91 5.67 9.90
N GLU A 40 14.99 5.99 9.16
CA GLU A 40 15.54 7.34 9.10
C GLU A 40 14.52 8.37 8.58
N TRP A 41 13.74 8.02 7.56
CA TRP A 41 12.70 8.90 7.03
C TRP A 41 11.55 9.13 8.03
N ILE A 42 11.16 8.11 8.79
CA ILE A 42 10.18 8.28 9.86
C ILE A 42 10.72 9.19 10.96
N ASP A 43 11.96 8.96 11.40
CA ASP A 43 12.62 9.77 12.44
C ASP A 43 12.80 11.25 12.01
N ALA A 44 12.87 11.50 10.70
CA ALA A 44 12.99 12.85 10.12
C ALA A 44 11.66 13.62 10.03
N ILE A 45 10.52 13.00 10.32
CA ILE A 45 9.21 13.69 10.29
C ILE A 45 9.17 14.73 11.41
N PRO A 46 8.90 16.02 11.11
CA PRO A 46 8.90 17.05 12.12
C PRO A 46 7.79 16.86 13.16
N ALA A 47 8.03 17.30 14.40
CA ALA A 47 7.00 17.35 15.42
C ALA A 47 5.80 18.19 14.96
N GLY A 48 4.58 17.75 15.26
CA GLY A 48 3.34 18.41 14.87
C GLY A 48 2.96 18.29 13.40
N ALA A 49 3.71 17.54 12.60
CA ALA A 49 3.38 17.31 11.19
C ALA A 49 2.07 16.53 11.02
N GLU A 50 1.46 16.70 9.84
CA GLU A 50 0.34 15.88 9.40
C GLU A 50 0.84 14.77 8.47
N ILE A 51 0.41 13.54 8.72
CA ILE A 51 0.81 12.37 7.93
C ILE A 51 -0.40 11.68 7.30
N SER A 52 -0.15 10.98 6.21
CA SER A 52 -1.08 10.01 5.62
C SER A 52 -0.56 8.61 5.87
N LEU A 53 -1.43 7.71 6.31
CA LEU A 53 -1.13 6.30 6.48
C LEU A 53 -1.84 5.48 5.41
N TYR A 54 -1.11 4.61 4.75
CA TYR A 54 -1.64 3.63 3.81
C TYR A 54 -1.46 2.22 4.35
N LEU A 55 -2.57 1.50 4.53
CA LEU A 55 -2.57 0.09 4.92
C LEU A 55 -2.78 -0.78 3.68
N HIS A 56 -1.84 -1.64 3.39
CA HIS A 56 -1.91 -2.54 2.25
C HIS A 56 -2.46 -3.90 2.68
N VAL A 57 -3.57 -4.33 2.08
CA VAL A 57 -4.18 -5.66 2.30
C VAL A 57 -4.04 -6.48 1.02
N PRO A 58 -3.02 -7.35 0.91
CA PRO A 58 -2.64 -7.98 -0.35
C PRO A 58 -3.51 -9.20 -0.73
N PHE A 59 -4.70 -9.36 -0.18
CA PHE A 59 -5.51 -10.56 -0.38
C PHE A 59 -6.71 -10.30 -1.27
N CYS A 60 -7.03 -11.29 -2.15
CA CYS A 60 -8.23 -11.35 -2.96
C CYS A 60 -8.82 -12.75 -2.94
N ARG A 61 -10.16 -12.88 -2.99
CA ARG A 61 -10.83 -14.17 -3.24
C ARG A 61 -10.67 -14.60 -4.70
N ARG A 62 -10.62 -13.63 -5.61
CA ARG A 62 -10.37 -13.85 -7.04
C ARG A 62 -9.38 -12.80 -7.53
N LEU A 63 -8.38 -13.25 -8.29
CA LEU A 63 -7.42 -12.35 -8.92
C LEU A 63 -8.02 -11.83 -10.24
N CYS A 64 -7.87 -10.53 -10.48
CA CYS A 64 -8.29 -9.89 -11.70
C CYS A 64 -7.24 -10.09 -12.81
N TRP A 65 -7.66 -10.23 -14.04
CA TRP A 65 -6.78 -10.44 -15.20
C TRP A 65 -5.75 -9.32 -15.38
N PHE A 66 -6.17 -8.10 -15.13
CA PHE A 66 -5.36 -6.89 -15.32
C PHE A 66 -4.66 -6.46 -14.03
N CYS A 67 -4.70 -7.27 -12.97
CA CYS A 67 -4.16 -6.87 -11.69
C CYS A 67 -2.64 -6.72 -11.76
N ALA A 68 -2.16 -5.51 -11.44
CA ALA A 68 -0.74 -5.22 -11.29
C ALA A 68 -0.38 -4.83 -9.84
N CYS A 69 -1.34 -4.93 -8.93
CA CYS A 69 -1.11 -4.70 -7.52
C CYS A 69 -0.32 -5.87 -6.89
N ARG A 70 0.40 -5.59 -5.82
CA ARG A 70 1.02 -6.65 -5.02
C ARG A 70 -0.09 -7.38 -4.27
N THR A 71 -0.63 -8.43 -4.88
CA THR A 71 -1.76 -9.21 -4.36
C THR A 71 -1.53 -10.70 -4.48
N GLN A 72 -2.22 -11.45 -3.63
CA GLN A 72 -2.27 -12.91 -3.67
C GLN A 72 -3.71 -13.41 -3.46
N GLY A 73 -4.05 -14.50 -4.15
CA GLY A 73 -5.32 -15.18 -3.94
C GLY A 73 -5.33 -15.96 -2.62
N THR A 74 -6.47 -15.96 -1.92
CA THR A 74 -6.69 -16.82 -0.75
C THR A 74 -8.11 -17.34 -0.70
N SER A 75 -8.26 -18.63 -0.39
CA SER A 75 -9.55 -19.28 -0.16
C SER A 75 -9.94 -19.32 1.32
N SER A 76 -9.03 -19.01 2.23
CA SER A 76 -9.24 -19.06 3.68
C SER A 76 -8.90 -17.73 4.38
N ASP A 77 -9.35 -17.59 5.61
CA ASP A 77 -9.11 -16.38 6.42
C ASP A 77 -7.83 -16.47 7.27
N ALA A 78 -7.26 -17.65 7.42
CA ALA A 78 -6.09 -17.86 8.26
C ALA A 78 -4.89 -16.96 7.87
N PRO A 79 -4.45 -16.89 6.59
CA PRO A 79 -3.36 -16.00 6.21
C PRO A 79 -3.72 -14.52 6.35
N VAL A 80 -5.00 -14.17 6.19
CA VAL A 80 -5.48 -12.80 6.38
C VAL A 80 -5.34 -12.37 7.84
N ARG A 81 -5.77 -13.22 8.77
CA ARG A 81 -5.64 -12.95 10.22
C ARG A 81 -4.18 -12.84 10.65
N ALA A 82 -3.33 -13.77 10.21
CA ALA A 82 -1.89 -13.72 10.50
C ALA A 82 -1.25 -12.43 9.97
N TYR A 83 -1.67 -11.97 8.79
CA TYR A 83 -1.19 -10.73 8.20
C TYR A 83 -1.64 -9.49 9.00
N VAL A 84 -2.87 -9.46 9.49
CA VAL A 84 -3.37 -8.37 10.35
C VAL A 84 -2.53 -8.26 11.62
N GLU A 85 -2.17 -9.38 12.26
CA GLU A 85 -1.28 -9.35 13.42
C GLU A 85 0.12 -8.81 13.06
N THR A 86 0.63 -9.13 11.87
CA THR A 86 1.89 -8.55 11.36
C THR A 86 1.78 -7.03 11.17
N LEU A 87 0.67 -6.54 10.59
CA LEU A 87 0.44 -5.10 10.45
C LEU A 87 0.35 -4.38 11.80
N LYS A 88 -0.31 -4.98 12.77
CA LYS A 88 -0.38 -4.42 14.14
C LYS A 88 1.01 -4.34 14.78
N ALA A 89 1.82 -5.38 14.61
CA ALA A 89 3.21 -5.36 15.07
C ALA A 89 4.04 -4.28 14.37
N GLU A 90 3.87 -4.07 13.07
CA GLU A 90 4.51 -3.00 12.31
C GLU A 90 4.10 -1.61 12.82
N LEU A 91 2.81 -1.39 13.06
CA LEU A 91 2.30 -0.15 13.65
C LEU A 91 2.91 0.12 15.02
N ALA A 92 3.03 -0.91 15.86
CA ALA A 92 3.67 -0.79 17.18
C ALA A 92 5.16 -0.40 17.08
N LEU A 93 5.86 -0.76 16.00
CA LEU A 93 7.24 -0.33 15.75
C LEU A 93 7.33 1.14 15.30
N LEU A 94 6.28 1.68 14.65
CA LEU A 94 6.25 3.08 14.22
C LEU A 94 6.05 4.03 15.38
N ARG A 95 5.19 3.68 16.34
CA ARG A 95 4.81 4.52 17.47
C ARG A 95 5.99 5.21 18.18
N PRO A 96 7.05 4.50 18.64
CA PRO A 96 8.16 5.13 19.35
C PRO A 96 9.06 6.00 18.47
N ARG A 97 8.90 5.94 17.14
CA ARG A 97 9.67 6.73 16.18
C ARG A 97 8.99 8.03 15.77
N LEU A 98 7.69 8.14 15.95
CA LEU A 98 6.96 9.33 15.58
C LEU A 98 7.23 10.47 16.58
N ALA A 99 7.57 11.64 16.05
CA ALA A 99 7.79 12.82 16.86
C ALA A 99 6.49 13.27 17.56
N PRO A 100 6.58 13.97 18.71
CA PRO A 100 5.41 14.43 19.44
C PRO A 100 4.48 15.32 18.61
N GLY A 101 3.17 15.15 18.78
CA GLY A 101 2.15 15.99 18.14
C GLY A 101 1.90 15.70 16.67
N ILE A 102 2.48 14.65 16.09
CA ILE A 102 2.12 14.20 14.75
C ILE A 102 0.64 13.81 14.72
N ARG A 103 -0.05 14.21 13.64
CA ARG A 103 -1.47 13.94 13.44
C ARG A 103 -1.72 13.15 12.19
N LEU A 104 -2.57 12.13 12.29
CA LEU A 104 -3.07 11.39 11.13
C LEU A 104 -4.13 12.24 10.41
N SER A 105 -3.80 12.76 9.22
CA SER A 105 -4.74 13.52 8.40
C SER A 105 -5.53 12.65 7.44
N ARG A 106 -4.97 11.52 7.02
CA ARG A 106 -5.63 10.58 6.09
C ARG A 106 -5.25 9.14 6.41
N LEU A 107 -6.25 8.27 6.34
CA LEU A 107 -6.09 6.82 6.41
C LEU A 107 -6.64 6.19 5.14
N HIS A 108 -5.80 5.46 4.41
CA HIS A 108 -6.18 4.74 3.20
C HIS A 108 -5.98 3.24 3.39
N TRP A 109 -6.95 2.48 2.93
CA TRP A 109 -6.91 1.03 2.87
C TRP A 109 -6.94 0.60 1.41
N GLY A 110 -5.95 -0.16 0.99
CA GLY A 110 -5.83 -0.57 -0.41
C GLY A 110 -5.13 -1.90 -0.59
N GLY A 111 -4.72 -2.19 -1.81
CA GLY A 111 -4.06 -3.44 -2.18
C GLY A 111 -4.97 -4.35 -3.01
N GLY A 112 -5.26 -5.53 -2.52
CA GLY A 112 -6.15 -6.48 -3.17
C GLY A 112 -7.62 -6.13 -2.93
N THR A 113 -8.18 -6.67 -1.86
CA THR A 113 -9.56 -6.42 -1.45
C THR A 113 -9.61 -6.14 0.06
N PRO A 114 -9.42 -4.90 0.51
CA PRO A 114 -9.42 -4.58 1.94
C PRO A 114 -10.69 -4.98 2.67
N THR A 115 -11.84 -4.95 1.98
CA THR A 115 -13.14 -5.39 2.51
C THR A 115 -13.27 -6.91 2.66
N LEU A 116 -12.21 -7.65 2.37
CA LEU A 116 -12.11 -9.07 2.71
C LEU A 116 -11.90 -9.26 4.23
N LEU A 117 -11.40 -8.25 4.91
CA LEU A 117 -11.36 -8.22 6.38
C LEU A 117 -12.78 -8.18 6.93
N ASP A 118 -13.07 -9.05 7.89
CA ASP A 118 -14.33 -8.97 8.63
C ASP A 118 -14.39 -7.72 9.52
N ALA A 119 -15.56 -7.38 10.01
CA ALA A 119 -15.78 -6.18 10.82
C ALA A 119 -14.97 -6.17 12.14
N GLY A 120 -14.63 -7.35 12.67
CA GLY A 120 -13.76 -7.50 13.83
C GLY A 120 -12.34 -7.07 13.49
N LEU A 121 -11.75 -7.66 12.45
CA LEU A 121 -10.40 -7.35 11.99
C LEU A 121 -10.25 -5.88 11.57
N ILE A 122 -11.28 -5.30 10.94
CA ILE A 122 -11.27 -3.86 10.58
C ILE A 122 -11.20 -3.00 11.84
N ARG A 123 -12.05 -3.31 12.86
CA ARG A 123 -12.02 -2.55 14.12
C ARG A 123 -10.71 -2.70 14.86
N ASP A 124 -10.18 -3.92 14.95
CA ASP A 124 -8.92 -4.20 15.65
C ASP A 124 -7.74 -3.47 15.00
N LEU A 125 -7.68 -3.50 13.67
CA LEU A 125 -6.62 -2.81 12.94
C LEU A 125 -6.78 -1.28 12.99
N ALA A 126 -8.01 -0.77 12.92
CA ALA A 126 -8.28 0.65 13.10
C ALA A 126 -7.90 1.12 14.53
N ALA A 127 -8.24 0.34 15.56
CA ALA A 127 -7.83 0.63 16.93
C ALA A 127 -6.30 0.71 17.03
N ALA A 128 -5.56 -0.26 16.47
CA ALA A 128 -4.11 -0.25 16.45
C ALA A 128 -3.52 0.99 15.76
N VAL A 129 -4.17 1.51 14.70
CA VAL A 129 -3.78 2.77 14.04
C VAL A 129 -3.93 3.97 14.96
N PHE A 130 -5.02 4.04 15.73
CA PHE A 130 -5.27 5.18 16.63
C PHE A 130 -4.48 5.11 17.95
N GLU A 131 -3.83 4.00 18.22
CA GLU A 131 -2.88 3.87 19.34
C GLU A 131 -1.48 4.39 18.99
N VAL A 132 -1.17 4.57 17.70
CA VAL A 132 0.09 5.12 17.20
C VAL A 132 0.07 6.63 17.28
#